data_1361221c4d21c5ab45d08aa307086a25
#
_entry.id   1361221c4d21c5ab45d08aa307086a25
#
_cell.length_a   1.000
_cell.length_b   1.000
_cell.length_c   1.000
_cell.angle_alpha   90.00
_cell.angle_beta   90.00
_cell.angle_gamma   90.00
#
_symmetry.space_group_name_H-M   'P 1'
#
loop_
_entity.id
_entity.type
_entity.pdbx_description
1 polymer ?
#
loop_
_entity_poly.entity_id
_entity_poly.type
_entity_poly.pdbx_seq_one_letter_code
_entity_poly.pdbx_strand_id
1 'polypeptide(L)'
;MDWHLVEEVDPKYGSGWTGYTWNKKYYPDPERFMNWLHDHGMKISVNLHPAGGIRAFEEAYPAMAKELGDVDTEHEAPIDFDITSRKFLEAYFKCVLHPEENKGVDFWWIDWQQGNITKVPGLDPLWMLNHYHYLDNARDGKRPLTFSRYSQVCKMAWCSIFDVII
;
A
#
# COMPACT_ATOMS: atom_id res chain seq x y z
N MET A 1 5.18 -6.72 -8.30
CA MET A 1 4.79 -8.15 -8.35
C MET A 1 3.48 -8.29 -7.60
N ASP A 2 2.58 -9.11 -8.10
CA ASP A 2 1.30 -9.39 -7.46
C ASP A 2 1.52 -10.45 -6.38
N TRP A 3 1.25 -10.09 -5.16
CA TRP A 3 1.61 -10.85 -3.96
C TRP A 3 0.41 -11.22 -3.10
N HIS A 4 -0.69 -10.51 -3.32
CA HIS A 4 -1.87 -10.53 -2.46
C HIS A 4 -2.89 -11.61 -2.85
N LEU A 5 -3.85 -11.80 -1.96
CA LEU A 5 -4.99 -12.67 -2.17
C LEU A 5 -5.98 -11.98 -3.12
N VAL A 6 -6.22 -12.55 -4.28
CA VAL A 6 -7.21 -12.03 -5.24
C VAL A 6 -8.35 -13.03 -5.45
N GLU A 7 -8.01 -14.28 -5.73
CA GLU A 7 -8.98 -15.31 -6.09
C GLU A 7 -9.49 -16.12 -4.89
N GLU A 8 -8.72 -16.10 -3.80
CA GLU A 8 -9.01 -16.89 -2.59
C GLU A 8 -9.82 -16.12 -1.54
N VAL A 9 -10.24 -14.88 -1.84
CA VAL A 9 -11.02 -14.06 -0.91
C VAL A 9 -12.50 -14.41 -1.00
N ASP A 10 -13.15 -14.54 0.16
CA ASP A 10 -14.58 -14.72 0.22
C ASP A 10 -15.30 -13.55 -0.47
N PRO A 11 -16.19 -13.78 -1.43
CA PRO A 11 -16.91 -12.73 -2.15
C PRO A 11 -17.66 -11.72 -1.28
N LYS A 12 -17.97 -12.07 -0.03
CA LYS A 12 -18.56 -11.11 0.93
C LYS A 12 -17.69 -9.88 1.19
N TYR A 13 -16.38 -9.98 1.01
CA TYR A 13 -15.43 -8.88 1.17
C TYR A 13 -15.16 -8.09 -0.11
N GLY A 14 -15.77 -8.46 -1.22
CA GLY A 14 -15.59 -7.83 -2.50
C GLY A 14 -14.58 -8.54 -3.41
N SER A 15 -13.83 -7.79 -4.20
CA SER A 15 -12.98 -8.35 -5.27
C SER A 15 -11.63 -8.92 -4.81
N GLY A 16 -11.25 -8.75 -3.55
CA GLY A 16 -9.93 -9.14 -3.04
C GLY A 16 -8.76 -8.26 -3.50
N TRP A 17 -8.99 -7.26 -4.33
CA TRP A 17 -7.96 -6.36 -4.85
C TRP A 17 -7.44 -5.31 -3.86
N THR A 18 -7.77 -5.41 -2.58
CA THR A 18 -7.22 -4.52 -1.54
C THR A 18 -5.73 -4.77 -1.32
N GLY A 19 -5.30 -6.04 -1.33
CA GLY A 19 -3.94 -6.41 -1.59
C GLY A 19 -2.91 -6.10 -0.51
N TYR A 20 -3.18 -6.49 0.77
CA TYR A 20 -2.23 -6.26 1.87
C TYR A 20 -1.86 -7.54 2.62
N THR A 21 -2.19 -8.70 2.05
CA THR A 21 -1.92 -10.01 2.65
C THR A 21 -1.27 -10.93 1.65
N TRP A 22 -0.14 -11.53 2.01
CA TRP A 22 0.57 -12.46 1.16
C TRP A 22 -0.26 -13.70 0.82
N ASN A 23 -0.32 -14.04 -0.45
CA ASN A 23 -0.89 -15.29 -0.88
C ASN A 23 0.07 -16.43 -0.53
N LYS A 24 -0.20 -17.11 0.58
CA LYS A 24 0.65 -18.19 1.11
C LYS A 24 0.71 -19.43 0.21
N LYS A 25 -0.23 -19.58 -0.73
CA LYS A 25 -0.19 -20.65 -1.73
C LYS A 25 0.98 -20.48 -2.71
N TYR A 26 1.27 -19.23 -3.09
CA TYR A 26 2.37 -18.91 -4.01
C TYR A 26 3.64 -18.46 -3.28
N TYR A 27 3.48 -17.86 -2.12
CA TYR A 27 4.56 -17.35 -1.27
C TYR A 27 4.41 -17.90 0.14
N PRO A 28 4.70 -19.18 0.37
CA PRO A 28 4.49 -19.81 1.69
C PRO A 28 5.38 -19.19 2.78
N ASP A 29 6.53 -18.65 2.42
CA ASP A 29 7.47 -17.95 3.30
C ASP A 29 7.98 -16.67 2.58
N PRO A 30 7.25 -15.56 2.69
CA PRO A 30 7.62 -14.31 2.02
C PRO A 30 8.95 -13.73 2.49
N GLU A 31 9.26 -13.82 3.78
CA GLU A 31 10.52 -13.30 4.33
C GLU A 31 11.73 -14.04 3.76
N ARG A 32 11.67 -15.36 3.72
CA ARG A 32 12.72 -16.18 3.11
C ARG A 32 12.91 -15.84 1.64
N PHE A 33 11.80 -15.63 0.91
CA PHE A 33 11.83 -15.24 -0.49
C PHE A 33 12.50 -13.87 -0.68
N MET A 34 12.13 -12.87 0.12
CA MET A 34 12.71 -11.52 0.05
C MET A 34 14.20 -11.52 0.43
N ASN A 35 14.56 -12.25 1.47
CA ASN A 35 15.96 -12.41 1.89
C ASN A 35 16.80 -13.04 0.76
N TRP A 36 16.26 -14.07 0.09
CA TRP A 36 16.95 -14.68 -1.05
C TRP A 36 17.20 -13.66 -2.18
N LEU A 37 16.22 -12.79 -2.51
CA LEU A 37 16.39 -11.72 -3.49
C LEU A 37 17.50 -10.74 -3.06
N HIS A 38 17.51 -10.32 -1.80
CA HIS A 38 18.50 -9.41 -1.25
C HIS A 38 19.91 -10.01 -1.27
N ASP A 39 20.08 -11.28 -0.96
CA ASP A 39 21.35 -12.00 -1.03
C ASP A 39 21.92 -12.05 -2.46
N HIS A 40 21.05 -11.93 -3.47
CA HIS A 40 21.43 -11.85 -4.87
C HIS A 40 21.53 -10.41 -5.40
N GLY A 41 21.54 -9.41 -4.52
CA GLY A 41 21.66 -7.99 -4.87
C GLY A 41 20.43 -7.38 -5.53
N MET A 42 19.29 -8.07 -5.47
CA MET A 42 18.02 -7.58 -6.03
C MET A 42 17.23 -6.77 -5.02
N LYS A 43 16.35 -5.90 -5.52
CA LYS A 43 15.36 -5.17 -4.72
C LYS A 43 13.97 -5.66 -5.08
N ILE A 44 13.05 -5.61 -4.10
CA ILE A 44 11.68 -6.05 -4.32
C ILE A 44 10.69 -4.90 -4.19
N SER A 45 9.85 -4.78 -5.20
CA SER A 45 8.64 -3.95 -5.16
C SER A 45 7.41 -4.84 -5.25
N VAL A 46 6.46 -4.59 -4.37
CA VAL A 46 5.16 -5.24 -4.39
C VAL A 46 4.08 -4.21 -4.67
N ASN A 47 2.99 -4.69 -5.24
CA ASN A 47 1.98 -3.81 -5.80
C ASN A 47 0.89 -3.50 -4.75
N LEU A 48 0.34 -2.30 -4.80
CA LEU A 48 -0.72 -1.80 -3.92
C LEU A 48 -1.93 -1.34 -4.74
N HIS A 49 -3.12 -1.67 -4.24
CA HIS A 49 -4.41 -1.16 -4.74
C HIS A 49 -5.16 -0.44 -3.62
N PRO A 50 -4.71 0.75 -3.18
CA PRO A 50 -5.17 1.37 -1.94
C PRO A 50 -6.63 1.81 -1.96
N ALA A 51 -7.23 2.02 -3.13
CA ALA A 51 -8.61 2.48 -3.25
C ALA A 51 -9.66 1.57 -2.60
N GLY A 52 -9.36 0.28 -2.50
CA GLY A 52 -10.23 -0.70 -1.86
C GLY A 52 -10.31 -0.58 -0.33
N GLY A 53 -9.43 0.20 0.28
CA GLY A 53 -9.29 0.28 1.73
C GLY A 53 -8.74 -1.02 2.34
N ILE A 54 -8.98 -1.23 3.63
CA ILE A 54 -8.54 -2.44 4.35
C ILE A 54 -9.76 -3.26 4.72
N ARG A 55 -9.82 -4.51 4.29
CA ARG A 55 -10.93 -5.41 4.52
C ARG A 55 -10.63 -6.38 5.66
N ALA A 56 -11.67 -6.97 6.26
CA ALA A 56 -11.52 -7.81 7.46
C ALA A 56 -10.72 -9.10 7.24
N PHE A 57 -10.56 -9.56 6.00
CA PHE A 57 -9.70 -10.70 5.68
C PHE A 57 -8.19 -10.39 5.70
N GLU A 58 -7.82 -9.11 5.69
CA GLU A 58 -6.41 -8.70 5.66
C GLU A 58 -5.72 -8.94 7.01
N GLU A 59 -4.49 -9.45 6.99
CA GLU A 59 -3.70 -9.64 8.20
C GLU A 59 -3.50 -8.33 9.00
N ALA A 60 -3.46 -7.19 8.32
CA ALA A 60 -3.30 -5.87 8.92
C ALA A 60 -4.59 -5.29 9.53
N TYR A 61 -5.77 -5.85 9.20
CA TYR A 61 -7.06 -5.29 9.62
C TYR A 61 -7.20 -5.10 11.13
N PRO A 62 -6.92 -6.11 12.00
CA PRO A 62 -7.08 -5.93 13.43
C PRO A 62 -6.20 -4.82 14.02
N ALA A 63 -4.96 -4.70 13.54
CA ALA A 63 -4.03 -3.68 13.99
C ALA A 63 -4.49 -2.28 13.57
N MET A 64 -4.95 -2.14 12.32
CA MET A 64 -5.45 -0.88 11.81
C MET A 64 -6.77 -0.46 12.47
N ALA A 65 -7.71 -1.39 12.67
CA ALA A 65 -8.96 -1.12 13.37
C ALA A 65 -8.73 -0.64 14.80
N LYS A 66 -7.78 -1.26 15.51
CA LYS A 66 -7.37 -0.83 16.85
C LYS A 66 -6.78 0.58 16.85
N GLU A 67 -5.93 0.93 15.90
CA GLU A 67 -5.30 2.25 15.80
C GLU A 67 -6.35 3.34 15.48
N LEU A 68 -7.32 3.03 14.64
CA LEU A 68 -8.42 3.92 14.31
C LEU A 68 -9.44 4.05 15.46
N GLY A 69 -9.72 2.96 16.19
CA GLY A 69 -10.51 2.94 17.41
C GLY A 69 -12.03 3.10 17.25
N ASP A 70 -12.51 3.31 16.03
CA ASP A 70 -13.93 3.56 15.70
C ASP A 70 -14.48 2.57 14.65
N VAL A 71 -13.77 1.47 14.41
CA VAL A 71 -14.14 0.44 13.44
C VAL A 71 -14.98 -0.65 14.13
N ASP A 72 -16.15 -0.95 13.58
CA ASP A 72 -16.98 -2.07 14.04
C ASP A 72 -16.39 -3.42 13.58
N THR A 73 -15.53 -3.96 14.41
CA THR A 73 -14.87 -5.25 14.14
C THR A 73 -15.76 -6.47 14.35
N GLU A 74 -16.87 -6.33 15.11
CA GLU A 74 -17.82 -7.41 15.33
C GLU A 74 -18.59 -7.75 14.05
N HIS A 75 -18.88 -6.73 13.25
CA HIS A 75 -19.55 -6.90 11.96
C HIS A 75 -18.58 -6.85 10.77
N GLU A 76 -17.28 -6.98 11.01
CA GLU A 76 -16.25 -6.96 9.97
C GLU A 76 -16.33 -5.73 9.05
N ALA A 77 -16.67 -4.55 9.62
CA ALA A 77 -16.86 -3.33 8.85
C ALA A 77 -15.58 -2.97 8.05
N PRO A 78 -15.70 -2.63 6.77
CA PRO A 78 -14.55 -2.25 5.98
C PRO A 78 -13.95 -0.93 6.47
N ILE A 79 -12.65 -0.82 6.42
CA ILE A 79 -11.93 0.45 6.62
C ILE A 79 -11.74 1.07 5.25
N ASP A 80 -12.52 2.08 4.95
CA ASP A 80 -12.44 2.75 3.65
C ASP A 80 -11.17 3.59 3.52
N PHE A 81 -10.64 3.65 2.31
CA PHE A 81 -9.49 4.48 2.00
C PHE A 81 -9.83 5.97 2.14
N ASP A 82 -9.07 6.68 2.96
CA ASP A 82 -9.21 8.14 3.14
C ASP A 82 -7.85 8.85 3.24
N ILE A 83 -7.30 9.18 2.08
CA ILE A 83 -6.01 9.88 1.98
C ILE A 83 -6.04 11.29 2.60
N THR A 84 -7.22 11.83 2.87
CA THR A 84 -7.40 13.16 3.47
C THR A 84 -7.43 13.13 5.00
N SER A 85 -7.55 11.94 5.59
CA SER A 85 -7.51 11.73 7.02
C SER A 85 -6.09 11.48 7.50
N ARG A 86 -5.55 12.40 8.31
CA ARG A 86 -4.24 12.20 8.93
C ARG A 86 -4.19 10.94 9.80
N LYS A 87 -5.25 10.67 10.56
CA LYS A 87 -5.37 9.48 11.40
C LYS A 87 -5.32 8.20 10.57
N PHE A 88 -6.03 8.17 9.43
CA PHE A 88 -5.97 7.06 8.49
C PHE A 88 -4.54 6.87 7.94
N LEU A 89 -3.90 7.94 7.48
CA LEU A 89 -2.55 7.88 6.93
C LEU A 89 -1.52 7.34 7.92
N GLU A 90 -1.53 7.86 9.14
CA GLU A 90 -0.62 7.40 10.20
C GLU A 90 -0.83 5.90 10.50
N ALA A 91 -2.09 5.45 10.61
CA ALA A 91 -2.43 4.04 10.79
C ALA A 91 -2.03 3.18 9.59
N TYR A 92 -2.26 3.68 8.37
CA TYR A 92 -1.95 2.98 7.12
C TYR A 92 -0.45 2.68 7.00
N PHE A 93 0.41 3.68 7.18
CA PHE A 93 1.85 3.43 7.17
C PHE A 93 2.28 2.51 8.31
N LYS A 94 1.87 2.82 9.53
CA LYS A 94 2.28 2.10 10.74
C LYS A 94 1.83 0.63 10.79
N CYS A 95 0.58 0.36 10.41
CA CYS A 95 -0.03 -0.96 10.60
C CYS A 95 -0.04 -1.83 9.35
N VAL A 96 0.05 -1.22 8.15
CA VAL A 96 -0.07 -1.95 6.89
C VAL A 96 1.27 -2.03 6.17
N LEU A 97 1.95 -0.90 5.95
CA LEU A 97 3.14 -0.87 5.09
C LEU A 97 4.44 -1.18 5.84
N HIS A 98 4.70 -0.52 6.97
CA HIS A 98 5.94 -0.72 7.72
C HIS A 98 6.17 -2.16 8.18
N PRO A 99 5.15 -2.96 8.59
CA PRO A 99 5.37 -4.36 8.91
C PRO A 99 5.93 -5.17 7.73
N GLU A 100 5.45 -4.91 6.52
CA GLU A 100 5.94 -5.59 5.32
C GLU A 100 7.33 -5.11 4.88
N GLU A 101 7.61 -3.82 5.02
CA GLU A 101 8.95 -3.27 4.79
C GLU A 101 9.97 -3.83 5.78
N ASN A 102 9.58 -4.03 7.03
CA ASN A 102 10.43 -4.67 8.04
C ASN A 102 10.73 -6.14 7.73
N LYS A 103 9.86 -6.83 6.99
CA LYS A 103 10.07 -8.18 6.49
C LYS A 103 10.96 -8.23 5.24
N GLY A 104 11.12 -7.10 4.52
CA GLY A 104 12.02 -7.02 3.37
C GLY A 104 11.48 -6.34 2.11
N VAL A 105 10.27 -5.79 2.11
CA VAL A 105 9.79 -4.98 0.98
C VAL A 105 10.60 -3.68 0.90
N ASP A 106 11.23 -3.41 -0.24
CA ASP A 106 12.10 -2.24 -0.41
C ASP A 106 11.31 -0.96 -0.78
N PHE A 107 10.30 -1.10 -1.62
CA PHE A 107 9.44 0.00 -2.04
C PHE A 107 8.13 -0.53 -2.64
N TRP A 108 7.19 0.39 -2.93
CA TRP A 108 5.83 0.06 -3.34
C TRP A 108 5.55 0.47 -4.78
N TRP A 109 4.83 -0.40 -5.52
CA TRP A 109 4.16 -0.05 -6.76
C TRP A 109 2.73 0.38 -6.46
N ILE A 110 2.45 1.69 -6.57
CA ILE A 110 1.14 2.27 -6.26
C ILE A 110 0.27 2.23 -7.50
N ASP A 111 -0.60 1.24 -7.60
CA ASP A 111 -1.51 1.08 -8.72
C ASP A 111 -2.86 1.74 -8.42
N TRP A 112 -2.96 3.02 -8.76
CA TRP A 112 -4.18 3.81 -8.60
C TRP A 112 -4.88 4.01 -9.95
N GLN A 113 -6.12 3.50 -10.09
CA GLN A 113 -6.92 3.57 -11.32
C GLN A 113 -8.30 4.19 -11.10
N GLN A 114 -8.61 4.70 -9.91
CA GLN A 114 -9.94 5.13 -9.47
C GLN A 114 -10.19 6.63 -9.65
N GLY A 115 -9.31 7.32 -10.40
CA GLY A 115 -9.48 8.75 -10.68
C GLY A 115 -9.36 9.66 -9.46
N ASN A 116 -10.02 10.81 -9.51
CA ASN A 116 -9.88 11.90 -8.54
C ASN A 116 -10.95 11.86 -7.43
N ILE A 117 -11.29 10.67 -6.92
CA ILE A 117 -12.32 10.54 -5.89
C ILE A 117 -11.70 10.75 -4.51
N THR A 118 -11.91 11.92 -3.92
CA THR A 118 -11.59 12.22 -2.51
C THR A 118 -12.72 13.01 -1.86
N LYS A 119 -12.68 13.12 -0.54
CA LYS A 119 -13.59 13.99 0.23
C LYS A 119 -13.31 15.48 0.00
N VAL A 120 -12.17 15.81 -0.60
CA VAL A 120 -11.76 17.19 -0.89
C VAL A 120 -11.86 17.43 -2.39
N PRO A 121 -12.77 18.29 -2.86
CA PRO A 121 -12.93 18.59 -4.28
C PRO A 121 -11.62 19.10 -4.91
N GLY A 122 -11.25 18.54 -6.06
CA GLY A 122 -10.06 18.94 -6.81
C GLY A 122 -8.73 18.36 -6.30
N LEU A 123 -8.74 17.60 -5.21
CA LEU A 123 -7.57 16.90 -4.73
C LEU A 123 -7.40 15.55 -5.46
N ASP A 124 -6.24 15.35 -6.07
CA ASP A 124 -5.89 14.08 -6.71
C ASP A 124 -5.33 13.09 -5.66
N PRO A 125 -6.01 11.94 -5.41
CA PRO A 125 -5.53 10.94 -4.45
C PRO A 125 -4.15 10.38 -4.79
N LEU A 126 -3.85 10.19 -6.08
CA LEU A 126 -2.56 9.66 -6.51
C LEU A 126 -1.42 10.65 -6.23
N TRP A 127 -1.67 11.95 -6.37
CA TRP A 127 -0.70 12.97 -6.01
C TRP A 127 -0.35 12.91 -4.51
N MET A 128 -1.37 12.77 -3.66
CA MET A 128 -1.20 12.64 -2.21
C MET A 128 -0.47 11.35 -1.85
N LEU A 129 -0.86 10.22 -2.45
CA LEU A 129 -0.19 8.93 -2.26
C LEU A 129 1.29 9.02 -2.62
N ASN A 130 1.62 9.56 -3.79
CA ASN A 130 3.00 9.74 -4.23
C ASN A 130 3.80 10.59 -3.25
N HIS A 131 3.22 11.70 -2.80
CA HIS A 131 3.86 12.60 -1.84
C HIS A 131 4.18 11.90 -0.52
N TYR A 132 3.19 11.26 0.09
CA TYR A 132 3.38 10.61 1.39
C TYR A 132 4.27 9.38 1.31
N HIS A 133 4.14 8.55 0.27
CA HIS A 133 5.04 7.42 0.06
C HIS A 133 6.49 7.87 -0.17
N TYR A 134 6.70 8.98 -0.89
CA TYR A 134 8.03 9.55 -1.08
C TYR A 134 8.66 9.98 0.25
N LEU A 135 7.91 10.73 1.06
CA LEU A 135 8.40 11.20 2.36
C LEU A 135 8.66 10.02 3.32
N ASP A 136 7.74 9.06 3.37
CA ASP A 136 7.86 7.89 4.24
C ASP A 136 9.03 6.99 3.82
N ASN A 137 9.23 6.77 2.53
CA ASN A 137 10.35 5.98 2.02
C ASN A 137 11.71 6.61 2.31
N ALA A 138 11.76 7.93 2.57
CA ALA A 138 12.97 8.65 2.99
C ALA A 138 13.32 8.45 4.48
N ARG A 139 12.43 7.87 5.30
CA ARG A 139 12.74 7.57 6.68
C ARG A 139 13.99 6.68 6.74
N ASP A 140 14.70 6.67 7.81
CA ASP A 140 15.94 5.91 7.98
C ASP A 140 17.11 6.38 7.09
N GLY A 141 17.04 7.59 6.52
CA GLY A 141 18.10 8.16 5.68
C GLY A 141 18.24 7.53 4.32
N LYS A 142 17.27 6.77 3.85
CA LYS A 142 17.24 6.20 2.50
C LYS A 142 17.06 7.29 1.45
N ARG A 143 17.58 7.06 0.25
CA ARG A 143 17.18 7.84 -0.93
C ARG A 143 15.73 7.49 -1.26
N PRO A 144 14.79 8.45 -1.21
CA PRO A 144 13.38 8.16 -1.43
C PRO A 144 13.11 7.74 -2.88
N LEU A 145 12.19 6.79 -3.02
CA LEU A 145 11.70 6.29 -4.29
C LEU A 145 10.18 6.12 -4.20
N THR A 146 9.48 6.63 -5.21
CA THR A 146 8.06 6.35 -5.42
C THR A 146 7.88 5.77 -6.82
N PHE A 147 7.19 4.65 -6.92
CA PHE A 147 6.85 4.01 -8.16
C PHE A 147 5.32 3.93 -8.27
N SER A 148 4.73 4.62 -9.26
CA SER A 148 3.29 4.71 -9.41
C SER A 148 2.86 4.96 -10.84
N ARG A 149 1.54 4.96 -11.08
CA ARG A 149 0.98 5.45 -12.34
C ARG A 149 1.18 6.97 -12.46
N TYR A 150 1.06 7.45 -13.70
CA TYR A 150 1.13 8.87 -14.01
C TYR A 150 -0.01 9.65 -13.35
N SER A 151 0.35 10.74 -12.65
CA SER A 151 -0.58 11.73 -12.13
C SER A 151 -0.52 13.00 -12.99
N GLN A 152 -1.66 13.51 -13.42
CA GLN A 152 -1.73 14.70 -14.28
C GLN A 152 -1.17 15.97 -13.62
N VAL A 153 -1.13 16.02 -12.30
CA VAL A 153 -0.63 17.18 -11.52
C VAL A 153 0.89 17.22 -11.44
N CYS A 154 1.57 16.17 -11.84
CA CYS A 154 3.03 16.05 -11.77
C CYS A 154 3.80 16.92 -12.78
N LYS A 155 3.17 17.95 -13.38
CA LYS A 155 3.87 18.96 -14.18
C LYS A 155 4.67 19.96 -13.36
N MET A 156 4.58 19.95 -12.04
CA MET A 156 5.35 20.83 -11.16
C MET A 156 6.34 20.07 -10.28
N ALA A 157 7.55 20.06 -10.72
CA ALA A 157 8.86 20.16 -10.05
C ALA A 157 9.33 19.13 -9.00
N TRP A 158 8.53 18.20 -8.46
CA TRP A 158 8.97 17.30 -7.39
C TRP A 158 8.58 15.82 -7.53
N CYS A 159 7.92 15.45 -8.61
CA CYS A 159 7.73 14.05 -8.94
C CYS A 159 8.92 13.56 -9.78
N SER A 160 9.89 12.99 -9.13
CA SER A 160 10.81 12.11 -9.84
C SER A 160 10.04 10.85 -10.24
N ILE A 161 9.29 10.94 -11.33
CA ILE A 161 8.88 9.74 -12.04
C ILE A 161 10.17 9.21 -12.62
N PHE A 162 10.70 8.20 -11.99
CA PHE A 162 11.80 7.50 -12.58
C PHE A 162 11.27 6.51 -13.59
N ASP A 163 11.62 6.75 -14.83
CA ASP A 163 11.85 5.64 -15.74
C ASP A 163 12.70 4.63 -15.00
N VAL A 164 12.13 3.47 -14.75
CA VAL A 164 12.91 2.33 -14.28
C VAL A 164 13.87 2.02 -15.41
N ILE A 165 15.07 2.50 -15.29
CA ILE A 165 16.16 2.00 -16.10
C ILE A 165 16.47 0.63 -15.53
N ILE A 166 16.12 -0.37 -16.30
CA ILE A 166 16.51 -1.77 -16.12
C ILE A 166 18.02 -1.87 -16.17
#